data_dc2bbf3769201a577a24edf30fba2a93
#
_entry.id   dc2bbf3769201a577a24edf30fba2a93
#
_cell.length_a   1.000
_cell.length_b   1.000
_cell.length_c   1.000
_cell.angle_alpha   90.00
_cell.angle_beta   90.00
_cell.angle_gamma   90.00
#
_symmetry.space_group_name_H-M   'P 1'
#
loop_
_entity.id
_entity.type
_entity.pdbx_description
1 polymer ?
#
loop_
_entity_poly.entity_id
_entity_poly.type
_entity_poly.pdbx_seq_one_letter_code
_entity_poly.pdbx_strand_id
1 'polypeptide(L)'
;KDIAKNLKLKLINTNIRRFADGEIYIEVNENIRGNSVFVIQSTSNPANDNLMELLLVIDALKRSSAKTITAVIPYFGYARQDRKVAPRTSISAKVVANLLTNAGANRIVTVDLHAGQIQGFFDMPVDNLFTTPLFSKFIKKKISSKNLICVSPDMGGVARTRALATRLKADLAIIDKRRPAPGKSEVMNIIGDVKNKTCI
;
A
#
# COMPACT_ATOMS: atom_id res chain seq x y z
N LYS A 1 -4.39 -12.06 11.98
CA LYS A 1 -4.15 -13.27 12.82
C LYS A 1 -3.00 -14.08 12.24
N ASP A 2 -2.98 -14.43 10.96
CA ASP A 2 -1.97 -15.32 10.34
C ASP A 2 -0.54 -14.75 10.39
N ILE A 3 -0.38 -13.44 10.18
CA ILE A 3 0.93 -12.76 10.31
C ILE A 3 1.48 -12.95 11.73
N ALA A 4 0.67 -12.67 12.76
CA ALA A 4 1.08 -12.83 14.15
C ALA A 4 1.43 -14.31 14.47
N LYS A 5 0.60 -15.25 13.97
CA LYS A 5 0.86 -16.70 14.12
C LYS A 5 2.19 -17.10 13.47
N ASN A 6 2.46 -16.65 12.23
CA ASN A 6 3.71 -16.96 11.53
C ASN A 6 4.94 -16.36 12.23
N LEU A 7 4.79 -15.19 12.83
CA LEU A 7 5.85 -14.51 13.58
C LEU A 7 5.94 -14.99 15.04
N LYS A 8 5.06 -15.90 15.48
CA LYS A 8 4.94 -16.36 16.87
C LYS A 8 4.75 -15.21 17.86
N LEU A 9 4.03 -14.17 17.44
CA LEU A 9 3.70 -13.00 18.24
C LEU A 9 2.27 -13.09 18.75
N LYS A 10 2.04 -12.59 19.96
CA LYS A 10 0.70 -12.46 20.55
C LYS A 10 -0.01 -11.25 19.93
N LEU A 11 -1.29 -11.39 19.65
CA LEU A 11 -2.16 -10.25 19.35
C LEU A 11 -2.57 -9.59 20.66
N ILE A 12 -2.48 -8.26 20.68
CA ILE A 12 -2.96 -7.45 21.81
C ILE A 12 -4.48 -7.50 21.82
N ASN A 13 -5.07 -7.68 23.00
CA ASN A 13 -6.51 -7.58 23.18
C ASN A 13 -6.93 -6.09 23.07
N THR A 14 -7.72 -5.80 22.04
CA THR A 14 -8.24 -4.47 21.76
C THR A 14 -9.72 -4.55 21.50
N ASN A 15 -10.48 -3.61 22.05
CA ASN A 15 -11.89 -3.42 21.75
C ASN A 15 -12.03 -2.29 20.73
N ILE A 16 -12.53 -2.63 19.55
CA ILE A 16 -12.82 -1.68 18.47
C ILE A 16 -14.30 -1.77 18.18
N ARG A 17 -15.02 -0.69 18.43
CA ARG A 17 -16.47 -0.61 18.20
C ARG A 17 -16.86 0.74 17.64
N ARG A 18 -18.09 0.88 17.22
CA ARG A 18 -18.67 2.16 16.81
C ARG A 18 -19.75 2.60 17.78
N PHE A 19 -19.84 3.90 17.97
CA PHE A 19 -21.00 4.54 18.60
C PHE A 19 -22.20 4.53 17.65
N ALA A 20 -23.38 4.92 18.16
CA ALA A 20 -24.62 4.91 17.38
C ALA A 20 -24.59 5.88 16.18
N ASP A 21 -23.79 6.94 16.26
CA ASP A 21 -23.55 7.93 15.21
C ASP A 21 -22.45 7.53 14.21
N GLY A 22 -21.83 6.35 14.43
CA GLY A 22 -20.79 5.79 13.56
C GLY A 22 -19.36 6.16 13.93
N GLU A 23 -19.12 7.00 14.94
CA GLU A 23 -17.77 7.29 15.44
C GLU A 23 -17.08 6.04 15.99
N ILE A 24 -15.76 5.97 15.77
CA ILE A 24 -14.95 4.81 16.16
C ILE A 24 -14.46 4.97 17.58
N TYR A 25 -14.65 3.94 18.40
CA TYR A 25 -14.10 3.82 19.74
C TYR A 25 -13.00 2.76 19.78
N ILE A 26 -11.85 3.10 20.37
CA ILE A 26 -10.70 2.20 20.52
C ILE A 26 -10.34 2.09 22.00
N GLU A 27 -10.13 0.86 22.47
CA GLU A 27 -9.64 0.57 23.82
C GLU A 27 -8.59 -0.53 23.78
N VAL A 28 -7.44 -0.27 24.37
CA VAL A 28 -6.34 -1.25 24.51
C VAL A 28 -6.47 -1.91 25.87
N ASN A 29 -6.84 -3.20 25.90
CA ASN A 29 -7.16 -3.94 27.14
C ASN A 29 -5.95 -4.66 27.75
N GLU A 30 -4.73 -4.33 27.32
CA GLU A 30 -3.50 -4.91 27.86
C GLU A 30 -2.48 -3.82 28.18
N ASN A 31 -1.63 -4.10 29.16
CA ASN A 31 -0.50 -3.21 29.44
C ASN A 31 0.58 -3.36 28.36
N ILE A 32 0.78 -2.31 27.60
CA ILE A 32 1.76 -2.25 26.50
C ILE A 32 2.88 -1.23 26.76
N ARG A 33 2.95 -0.67 27.98
CA ARG A 33 3.95 0.33 28.34
C ARG A 33 5.36 -0.19 28.05
N GLY A 34 6.15 0.60 27.35
CA GLY A 34 7.53 0.29 26.99
C GLY A 34 7.72 -0.78 25.89
N ASN A 35 6.63 -1.31 25.33
CA ASN A 35 6.71 -2.30 24.27
C ASN A 35 6.79 -1.64 22.88
N SER A 36 7.46 -2.32 21.94
CA SER A 36 7.39 -2.02 20.51
C SER A 36 6.16 -2.68 19.91
N VAL A 37 5.26 -1.89 19.33
CA VAL A 37 3.95 -2.35 18.85
C VAL A 37 3.85 -2.20 17.33
N PHE A 38 3.26 -3.20 16.69
CA PHE A 38 2.92 -3.19 15.26
C PHE A 38 1.41 -3.09 15.10
N VAL A 39 0.95 -2.09 14.35
CA VAL A 39 -0.45 -1.94 13.95
C VAL A 39 -0.59 -2.31 12.49
N ILE A 40 -1.41 -3.31 12.17
CA ILE A 40 -1.62 -3.76 10.80
C ILE A 40 -3.02 -3.34 10.36
N GLN A 41 -3.09 -2.35 9.49
CA GLN A 41 -4.35 -1.80 8.97
C GLN A 41 -4.18 -1.35 7.53
N SER A 42 -4.95 -1.93 6.61
CA SER A 42 -5.04 -1.44 5.24
C SER A 42 -5.94 -0.20 5.19
N THR A 43 -5.53 0.83 4.45
CA THR A 43 -6.37 2.01 4.20
C THR A 43 -7.03 1.97 2.83
N SER A 44 -7.40 0.76 2.36
CA SER A 44 -8.24 0.52 1.19
C SER A 44 -9.70 0.90 1.48
N ASN A 45 -10.59 0.64 0.54
CA ASN A 45 -12.03 0.95 0.70
C ASN A 45 -12.65 0.13 1.87
N PRO A 46 -13.42 0.78 2.77
CA PRO A 46 -13.73 2.21 2.88
C PRO A 46 -12.55 3.02 3.45
N ALA A 47 -11.89 3.83 2.59
CA ALA A 47 -10.60 4.42 2.91
C ALA A 47 -10.64 5.41 4.09
N ASN A 48 -11.69 6.22 4.20
CA ASN A 48 -11.83 7.21 5.28
C ASN A 48 -11.97 6.53 6.63
N ASP A 49 -12.82 5.51 6.73
CA ASP A 49 -13.05 4.76 7.95
C ASP A 49 -11.79 4.02 8.39
N ASN A 50 -11.15 3.32 7.47
CA ASN A 50 -9.93 2.57 7.74
C ASN A 50 -8.77 3.48 8.13
N LEU A 51 -8.67 4.67 7.54
CA LEU A 51 -7.66 5.66 7.92
C LEU A 51 -7.95 6.23 9.31
N MET A 52 -9.19 6.61 9.60
CA MET A 52 -9.56 7.14 10.92
C MET A 52 -9.34 6.09 12.01
N GLU A 53 -9.73 4.83 11.77
CA GLU A 53 -9.49 3.74 12.70
C GLU A 53 -7.98 3.57 12.98
N LEU A 54 -7.15 3.59 11.95
CA LEU A 54 -5.69 3.51 12.10
C LEU A 54 -5.14 4.65 12.96
N LEU A 55 -5.57 5.89 12.72
CA LEU A 55 -5.12 7.06 13.48
C LEU A 55 -5.50 6.95 14.95
N LEU A 56 -6.73 6.54 15.25
CA LEU A 56 -7.22 6.38 16.61
C LEU A 56 -6.50 5.23 17.34
N VAL A 57 -6.21 4.13 16.66
CA VAL A 57 -5.40 3.03 17.23
C VAL A 57 -4.00 3.52 17.57
N ILE A 58 -3.35 4.27 16.68
CA ILE A 58 -2.00 4.82 16.92
C ILE A 58 -2.01 5.77 18.13
N ASP A 59 -3.01 6.66 18.22
CA ASP A 59 -3.13 7.58 19.37
C ASP A 59 -3.37 6.82 20.69
N ALA A 60 -4.24 5.81 20.69
CA ALA A 60 -4.48 4.96 21.87
C ALA A 60 -3.21 4.26 22.36
N LEU A 61 -2.41 3.71 21.42
CA LEU A 61 -1.13 3.07 21.74
C LEU A 61 -0.10 4.08 22.28
N LYS A 62 -0.03 5.27 21.69
CA LYS A 62 0.82 6.36 22.16
C LYS A 62 0.44 6.77 23.60
N ARG A 63 -0.84 6.96 23.87
CA ARG A 63 -1.34 7.27 25.24
C ARG A 63 -1.14 6.14 26.23
N SER A 64 -1.07 4.89 25.75
CA SER A 64 -0.74 3.71 26.57
C SER A 64 0.78 3.56 26.77
N SER A 65 1.58 4.56 26.40
CA SER A 65 3.04 4.60 26.56
C SER A 65 3.79 3.49 25.83
N ALA A 66 3.33 3.10 24.64
CA ALA A 66 4.12 2.23 23.76
C ALA A 66 5.50 2.89 23.49
N LYS A 67 6.58 2.09 23.49
CA LYS A 67 7.94 2.58 23.21
C LYS A 67 8.09 3.02 21.75
N THR A 68 7.60 2.19 20.82
CA THR A 68 7.58 2.48 19.39
C THR A 68 6.31 1.93 18.76
N ILE A 69 5.78 2.65 17.77
CA ILE A 69 4.59 2.26 17.02
C ILE A 69 4.96 2.18 15.55
N THR A 70 4.93 0.97 15.00
CA THR A 70 5.12 0.73 13.56
C THR A 70 3.76 0.50 12.91
N ALA A 71 3.37 1.40 12.01
CA ALA A 71 2.15 1.23 11.22
C ALA A 71 2.44 0.42 9.96
N VAL A 72 1.88 -0.78 9.88
CA VAL A 72 1.96 -1.68 8.72
C VAL A 72 0.70 -1.48 7.89
N ILE A 73 0.85 -0.83 6.74
CA ILE A 73 -0.26 -0.40 5.88
C ILE A 73 -0.13 -1.11 4.54
N PRO A 74 -0.71 -2.31 4.37
CA PRO A 74 -0.57 -3.11 3.14
C PRO A 74 -1.05 -2.39 1.88
N TYR A 75 -2.08 -1.56 1.99
CA TYR A 75 -2.50 -0.64 0.95
C TYR A 75 -2.55 0.78 1.53
N PHE A 76 -1.72 1.68 0.99
CA PHE A 76 -1.66 3.08 1.39
C PHE A 76 -2.70 3.88 0.59
N GLY A 77 -3.81 4.21 1.23
CA GLY A 77 -4.87 5.01 0.65
C GLY A 77 -4.41 6.44 0.32
N TYR A 78 -5.10 7.11 -0.59
CA TYR A 78 -4.77 8.47 -1.08
C TYR A 78 -3.41 8.60 -1.81
N ALA A 79 -2.64 7.52 -1.96
CA ALA A 79 -1.33 7.52 -2.62
C ALA A 79 -1.37 8.01 -4.07
N ARG A 80 -2.51 7.91 -4.77
CA ARG A 80 -2.67 8.40 -6.14
C ARG A 80 -2.61 9.92 -6.27
N GLN A 81 -2.75 10.65 -5.16
CA GLN A 81 -2.68 12.11 -5.09
C GLN A 81 -1.36 12.54 -4.44
N ASP A 82 -0.24 12.16 -5.08
CA ASP A 82 1.13 12.39 -4.63
C ASP A 82 1.73 13.72 -5.13
N ARG A 83 1.00 14.41 -6.00
CA ARG A 83 1.39 15.70 -6.60
C ARG A 83 0.15 16.51 -6.99
N LYS A 84 0.33 17.81 -7.19
CA LYS A 84 -0.70 18.65 -7.80
C LYS A 84 -0.84 18.31 -9.29
N VAL A 85 -2.00 17.86 -9.69
CA VAL A 85 -2.33 17.59 -11.11
C VAL A 85 -3.06 18.76 -11.76
N ALA A 86 -3.56 19.72 -10.95
CA ALA A 86 -4.21 20.94 -11.38
C ALA A 86 -3.99 22.04 -10.32
N PRO A 87 -4.19 23.32 -10.66
CA PRO A 87 -4.15 24.42 -9.69
C PRO A 87 -5.14 24.17 -8.53
N ARG A 88 -4.73 24.52 -7.29
CA ARG A 88 -5.58 24.48 -6.09
C ARG A 88 -6.07 23.08 -5.69
N THR A 89 -5.40 22.02 -6.13
CA THR A 89 -5.64 20.64 -5.66
C THR A 89 -4.77 20.29 -4.47
N SER A 90 -5.23 19.37 -3.64
CA SER A 90 -4.47 18.81 -2.51
C SER A 90 -3.36 17.86 -2.98
N ILE A 91 -2.36 17.65 -2.11
CA ILE A 91 -1.45 16.51 -2.16
C ILE A 91 -1.87 15.58 -1.02
N SER A 92 -2.91 14.79 -1.26
CA SER A 92 -3.58 14.04 -0.19
C SER A 92 -2.66 12.98 0.43
N ALA A 93 -1.72 12.41 -0.34
CA ALA A 93 -0.71 11.50 0.20
C ALA A 93 0.16 12.18 1.28
N LYS A 94 0.51 13.47 1.12
CA LYS A 94 1.25 14.25 2.13
C LYS A 94 0.38 14.53 3.36
N VAL A 95 -0.90 14.82 3.17
CA VAL A 95 -1.84 15.02 4.28
C VAL A 95 -1.91 13.76 5.13
N VAL A 96 -2.09 12.59 4.52
CA VAL A 96 -2.13 11.30 5.23
C VAL A 96 -0.81 11.02 5.94
N ALA A 97 0.34 11.30 5.31
CA ALA A 97 1.65 11.15 5.94
C ALA A 97 1.77 12.01 7.21
N ASN A 98 1.35 13.27 7.14
CA ASN A 98 1.35 14.17 8.30
C ASN A 98 0.41 13.70 9.42
N LEU A 99 -0.79 13.20 9.08
CA LEU A 99 -1.73 12.67 10.06
C LEU A 99 -1.15 11.47 10.81
N LEU A 100 -0.53 10.51 10.10
CA LEU A 100 0.11 9.34 10.71
C LEU A 100 1.29 9.73 11.62
N THR A 101 2.10 10.71 11.19
CA THR A 101 3.21 11.25 11.99
C THR A 101 2.69 11.91 13.27
N ASN A 102 1.70 12.77 13.16
CA ASN A 102 1.14 13.50 14.30
C ASN A 102 0.40 12.58 15.28
N ALA A 103 -0.28 11.55 14.78
CA ALA A 103 -0.92 10.53 15.61
C ALA A 103 0.10 9.80 16.49
N GLY A 104 1.35 9.64 16.02
CA GLY A 104 2.44 9.08 16.83
C GLY A 104 3.10 7.83 16.23
N ALA A 105 2.92 7.56 14.95
CA ALA A 105 3.69 6.52 14.29
C ALA A 105 5.19 6.87 14.28
N ASN A 106 6.04 5.88 14.55
CA ASN A 106 7.50 6.02 14.53
C ASN A 106 8.12 5.40 13.27
N ARG A 107 7.40 4.53 12.59
CA ARG A 107 7.82 3.84 11.37
C ARG A 107 6.60 3.43 10.55
N ILE A 108 6.74 3.48 9.25
CA ILE A 108 5.74 2.98 8.30
C ILE A 108 6.32 1.77 7.55
N VAL A 109 5.51 0.72 7.44
CA VAL A 109 5.76 -0.40 6.52
C VAL A 109 4.58 -0.46 5.56
N THR A 110 4.85 -0.42 4.28
CA THR A 110 3.79 -0.47 3.25
C THR A 110 4.20 -1.36 2.09
N VAL A 111 3.27 -1.61 1.17
CA VAL A 111 3.51 -2.51 0.04
C VAL A 111 3.17 -1.80 -1.27
N ASP A 112 4.11 -1.82 -2.21
CA ASP A 112 3.94 -1.30 -3.57
C ASP A 112 3.29 0.09 -3.62
N LEU A 113 3.91 1.08 -2.99
CA LEU A 113 3.46 2.48 -3.05
C LEU A 113 3.16 2.90 -4.49
N HIS A 114 2.12 3.69 -4.68
CA HIS A 114 1.75 4.21 -5.99
C HIS A 114 2.92 4.91 -6.69
N ALA A 115 3.70 5.66 -5.93
CA ALA A 115 4.92 6.31 -6.39
C ALA A 115 5.98 6.29 -5.27
N GLY A 116 7.22 5.98 -5.63
CA GLY A 116 8.32 5.81 -4.66
C GLY A 116 8.66 7.07 -3.87
N GLN A 117 8.46 8.25 -4.45
CA GLN A 117 8.70 9.54 -3.80
C GLN A 117 7.80 9.82 -2.59
N ILE A 118 6.68 9.10 -2.44
CA ILE A 118 5.80 9.22 -1.26
C ILE A 118 6.57 8.92 0.04
N GLN A 119 7.60 8.08 -0.01
CA GLN A 119 8.50 7.84 1.13
C GLN A 119 9.11 9.14 1.67
N GLY A 120 9.43 10.08 0.79
CA GLY A 120 9.95 11.41 1.17
C GLY A 120 8.91 12.36 1.80
N PHE A 121 7.64 11.95 1.92
CA PHE A 121 6.63 12.75 2.63
C PHE A 121 6.66 12.54 4.14
N PHE A 122 7.43 11.57 4.61
CA PHE A 122 7.58 11.22 6.01
C PHE A 122 8.96 11.64 6.51
N ASP A 123 8.99 12.14 7.75
CA ASP A 123 10.24 12.45 8.47
C ASP A 123 10.73 11.24 9.30
N MET A 124 10.01 10.12 9.23
CA MET A 124 10.34 8.86 9.88
C MET A 124 10.69 7.78 8.84
N PRO A 125 11.33 6.67 9.25
CA PRO A 125 11.63 5.55 8.36
C PRO A 125 10.39 4.97 7.69
N VAL A 126 10.47 4.73 6.38
CA VAL A 126 9.42 4.08 5.58
C VAL A 126 10.01 2.89 4.83
N ASP A 127 9.46 1.71 5.07
CA ASP A 127 9.79 0.50 4.33
C ASP A 127 8.71 0.24 3.26
N ASN A 128 9.05 0.49 2.01
CA ASN A 128 8.19 0.14 0.88
C ASN A 128 8.56 -1.27 0.39
N LEU A 129 7.79 -2.26 0.78
CA LEU A 129 7.97 -3.64 0.35
C LEU A 129 7.43 -3.85 -1.07
N PHE A 130 8.10 -4.70 -1.85
CA PHE A 130 7.68 -5.02 -3.21
C PHE A 130 7.12 -6.43 -3.30
N THR A 131 5.97 -6.60 -3.94
CA THR A 131 5.34 -7.91 -4.19
C THR A 131 5.97 -8.66 -5.36
N THR A 132 6.75 -8.00 -6.21
CA THR A 132 7.40 -8.58 -7.39
C THR A 132 8.12 -9.91 -7.11
N PRO A 133 8.88 -10.11 -5.99
CA PRO A 133 9.51 -11.40 -5.68
C PRO A 133 8.49 -12.52 -5.44
N LEU A 134 7.36 -12.22 -4.82
CA LEU A 134 6.29 -13.18 -4.53
C LEU A 134 5.58 -13.57 -5.83
N PHE A 135 5.16 -12.59 -6.62
CA PHE A 135 4.52 -12.82 -7.92
C PHE A 135 5.41 -13.59 -8.87
N SER A 136 6.70 -13.26 -8.96
CA SER A 136 7.62 -13.99 -9.84
C SER A 136 7.74 -15.47 -9.46
N LYS A 137 7.77 -15.81 -8.17
CA LYS A 137 7.77 -17.20 -7.69
C LYS A 137 6.46 -17.91 -8.05
N PHE A 138 5.32 -17.24 -7.80
CA PHE A 138 4.00 -17.80 -8.10
C PHE A 138 3.83 -18.08 -9.60
N ILE A 139 4.17 -17.10 -10.44
CA ILE A 139 4.06 -17.21 -11.89
C ILE A 139 4.92 -18.36 -12.41
N LYS A 140 6.20 -18.45 -12.01
CA LYS A 140 7.10 -19.54 -12.40
C LYS A 140 6.57 -20.92 -12.01
N LYS A 141 5.83 -21.03 -10.91
CA LYS A 141 5.22 -22.28 -10.47
C LYS A 141 3.97 -22.65 -11.26
N LYS A 142 3.20 -21.66 -11.72
CA LYS A 142 1.87 -21.85 -12.33
C LYS A 142 1.89 -21.84 -13.85
N ILE A 143 2.82 -21.12 -14.45
CA ILE A 143 2.86 -20.89 -15.89
C ILE A 143 4.16 -21.43 -16.46
N SER A 144 4.04 -22.49 -17.25
CA SER A 144 5.15 -23.10 -18.00
C SER A 144 5.09 -22.63 -19.46
N SER A 145 5.39 -21.38 -19.73
CA SER A 145 5.44 -20.85 -21.09
C SER A 145 6.83 -20.31 -21.40
N LYS A 146 7.36 -20.72 -22.58
CA LYS A 146 8.62 -20.19 -23.11
C LYS A 146 8.45 -18.80 -23.74
N ASN A 147 7.21 -18.42 -24.12
CA ASN A 147 6.88 -17.17 -24.79
C ASN A 147 6.12 -16.24 -23.86
N LEU A 148 6.70 -15.94 -22.70
CA LEU A 148 6.09 -15.08 -21.70
C LEU A 148 6.38 -13.60 -22.00
N ILE A 149 5.36 -12.75 -21.86
CA ILE A 149 5.51 -11.30 -21.94
C ILE A 149 4.75 -10.65 -20.79
N CYS A 150 5.41 -9.70 -20.11
CA CYS A 150 4.76 -8.89 -19.08
C CYS A 150 4.17 -7.64 -19.72
N VAL A 151 2.90 -7.36 -19.46
CA VAL A 151 2.18 -6.24 -20.07
C VAL A 151 1.86 -5.19 -19.01
N SER A 152 2.40 -3.98 -19.18
CA SER A 152 2.00 -2.85 -18.35
C SER A 152 0.65 -2.31 -18.82
N PRO A 153 -0.34 -2.18 -17.92
CA PRO A 153 -1.68 -1.69 -18.28
C PRO A 153 -1.72 -0.18 -18.60
N ASP A 154 -0.66 0.55 -18.30
CA ASP A 154 -0.49 1.98 -18.60
C ASP A 154 0.99 2.40 -18.42
N MET A 155 1.31 3.64 -18.76
CA MET A 155 2.68 4.18 -18.64
C MET A 155 3.16 4.24 -17.18
N GLY A 156 2.27 4.45 -16.22
CA GLY A 156 2.61 4.51 -14.78
C GLY A 156 3.06 3.17 -14.18
N GLY A 157 2.61 2.05 -14.78
CA GLY A 157 2.96 0.70 -14.36
C GLY A 157 4.29 0.16 -14.91
N VAL A 158 4.90 0.84 -15.87
CA VAL A 158 6.06 0.33 -16.65
C VAL A 158 7.22 -0.11 -15.76
N ALA A 159 7.59 0.70 -14.77
CA ALA A 159 8.72 0.37 -13.88
C ALA A 159 8.49 -0.94 -13.09
N ARG A 160 7.29 -1.14 -12.56
CA ARG A 160 6.90 -2.37 -11.83
C ARG A 160 6.84 -3.57 -12.76
N THR A 161 6.24 -3.40 -13.93
CA THR A 161 6.16 -4.46 -14.95
C THR A 161 7.54 -4.86 -15.44
N ARG A 162 8.44 -3.89 -15.65
CA ARG A 162 9.85 -4.16 -16.02
C ARG A 162 10.59 -4.97 -14.95
N ALA A 163 10.40 -4.63 -13.66
CA ALA A 163 10.99 -5.38 -12.56
C ALA A 163 10.51 -6.85 -12.53
N LEU A 164 9.24 -7.09 -12.85
CA LEU A 164 8.68 -8.44 -12.97
C LEU A 164 9.24 -9.16 -14.20
N ALA A 165 9.23 -8.51 -15.36
CA ALA A 165 9.76 -9.06 -16.62
C ALA A 165 11.23 -9.50 -16.48
N THR A 166 12.06 -8.66 -15.88
CA THR A 166 13.47 -8.99 -15.60
C THR A 166 13.61 -10.26 -14.76
N ARG A 167 12.80 -10.41 -13.69
CA ARG A 167 12.83 -11.61 -12.83
C ARG A 167 12.32 -12.86 -13.52
N LEU A 168 11.39 -12.72 -14.45
CA LEU A 168 10.82 -13.80 -15.22
C LEU A 168 11.66 -14.13 -16.48
N LYS A 169 12.62 -13.28 -16.84
CA LYS A 169 13.35 -13.31 -18.13
C LYS A 169 12.37 -13.25 -19.30
N ALA A 170 11.37 -12.39 -19.20
CA ALA A 170 10.30 -12.20 -20.17
C ALA A 170 10.41 -10.84 -20.86
N ASP A 171 9.81 -10.72 -22.04
CA ASP A 171 9.66 -9.46 -22.75
C ASP A 171 8.68 -8.52 -22.01
N LEU A 172 8.65 -7.25 -22.44
CA LEU A 172 7.78 -6.21 -21.92
C LEU A 172 6.95 -5.59 -23.03
N ALA A 173 5.65 -5.48 -22.81
CA ALA A 173 4.76 -4.65 -23.62
C ALA A 173 4.05 -3.61 -22.74
N ILE A 174 3.56 -2.56 -23.39
CA ILE A 174 2.90 -1.43 -22.71
C ILE A 174 1.61 -1.12 -23.45
N ILE A 175 0.51 -0.98 -22.70
CA ILE A 175 -0.75 -0.47 -23.24
C ILE A 175 -0.72 1.06 -23.09
N ASP A 176 -0.65 1.74 -24.22
CA ASP A 176 -0.78 3.20 -24.26
C ASP A 176 -2.25 3.58 -24.18
N LYS A 177 -2.62 4.34 -23.16
CA LYS A 177 -4.00 4.76 -22.88
C LYS A 177 -4.12 6.26 -22.84
N ARG A 178 -5.14 6.77 -23.53
CA ARG A 178 -5.62 8.13 -23.37
C ARG A 178 -6.80 8.14 -22.39
N ARG A 179 -6.86 9.14 -21.54
CA ARG A 179 -7.99 9.37 -20.62
C ARG A 179 -8.72 10.64 -21.05
N PRO A 180 -9.75 10.57 -21.91
CA PRO A 180 -10.49 11.73 -22.36
C PRO A 180 -11.34 12.37 -21.25
N ALA A 181 -11.72 11.60 -20.22
CA ALA A 181 -12.45 12.07 -19.06
C ALA A 181 -12.15 11.22 -17.82
N PRO A 182 -12.42 11.71 -16.59
CA PRO A 182 -12.30 10.93 -15.38
C PRO A 182 -13.10 9.62 -15.46
N GLY A 183 -12.46 8.49 -15.14
CA GLY A 183 -13.07 7.16 -15.19
C GLY A 183 -13.21 6.52 -16.59
N LYS A 184 -12.91 7.25 -17.67
CA LYS A 184 -12.89 6.70 -19.04
C LYS A 184 -11.45 6.53 -19.51
N SER A 185 -11.16 5.38 -20.13
CA SER A 185 -9.86 5.12 -20.74
C SER A 185 -10.07 4.50 -22.11
N GLU A 186 -9.33 4.98 -23.10
CA GLU A 186 -9.28 4.45 -24.46
C GLU A 186 -7.87 3.91 -24.72
N VAL A 187 -7.80 2.69 -25.25
CA VAL A 187 -6.53 2.10 -25.67
C VAL A 187 -6.19 2.68 -27.05
N MET A 188 -5.03 3.36 -27.12
CA MET A 188 -4.55 3.94 -28.37
C MET A 188 -3.67 2.94 -29.13
N ASN A 189 -2.68 2.40 -28.44
CA ASN A 189 -1.69 1.48 -29.02
C ASN A 189 -1.22 0.45 -28.02
N ILE A 190 -0.71 -0.67 -28.53
CA ILE A 190 0.09 -1.63 -27.77
C ILE A 190 1.53 -1.51 -28.26
N ILE A 191 2.43 -1.12 -27.38
CA ILE A 191 3.87 -0.99 -27.65
C ILE A 191 4.52 -2.32 -27.27
N GLY A 192 5.08 -3.03 -28.23
CA GLY A 192 5.67 -4.34 -28.07
C GLY A 192 4.87 -5.44 -28.81
N ASP A 193 5.55 -6.55 -29.13
CA ASP A 193 4.92 -7.67 -29.84
C ASP A 193 4.31 -8.65 -28.84
N VAL A 194 2.99 -8.75 -28.85
CA VAL A 194 2.21 -9.65 -27.97
C VAL A 194 1.63 -10.85 -28.74
N LYS A 195 1.81 -10.90 -30.07
CA LYS A 195 1.23 -11.95 -30.92
C LYS A 195 1.82 -13.32 -30.55
N ASN A 196 0.95 -14.29 -30.33
CA ASN A 196 1.32 -15.67 -29.96
C ASN A 196 2.14 -15.79 -28.66
N LYS A 197 2.04 -14.80 -27.75
CA LYS A 197 2.70 -14.81 -26.44
C LYS A 197 1.70 -15.01 -25.31
N THR A 198 2.18 -15.60 -24.21
CA THR A 198 1.42 -15.67 -22.96
C THR A 198 1.61 -14.35 -22.21
N CYS A 199 0.57 -13.54 -22.14
CA CYS A 199 0.60 -12.21 -21.51
C CYS A 199 0.26 -12.31 -20.01
N ILE A 200 1.02 -11.57 -19.18
CA ILE A 200 0.81 -11.41 -17.74
C ILE A 200 0.72 -9.92 -17.40
#